data_f4d7b01aa33f24a51246b1aeea3664b1
#
_entry.id   f4d7b01aa33f24a51246b1aeea3664b1
#
_cell.length_a   1.000
_cell.length_b   1.000
_cell.length_c   1.000
_cell.angle_alpha   90.00
_cell.angle_beta   90.00
_cell.angle_gamma   90.00
#
_symmetry.space_group_name_H-M   'P 1'
#
loop_
_entity.id
_entity.type
_entity.pdbx_description
1 polymer ?
#
loop_
_entity_poly.entity_id
_entity_poly.type
_entity_poly.pdbx_seq_one_letter_code
_entity_poly.pdbx_strand_id
1 'polypeptide(L)'
;VRNVLAADLNWNPQYSYSTLPEEYSHQEIPEHWKTLLTPVVPEEKGYPKFRNVYLSHIKATNVREFISASGWNDTLRLENFFLYAIEAQAQKAGQIRYSRNFNLAEVTLDTKDNTPIISEHNDKCNMQLKSSSTGNL
;
A
#
# COMPACT_ATOMS: atom_id res chain seq x y z
N VAL A 1 6.36 -15.51 4.94
CA VAL A 1 6.15 -14.26 4.18
C VAL A 1 4.98 -13.49 4.78
N ARG A 2 5.18 -12.20 4.99
CA ARG A 2 4.14 -11.39 5.60
C ARG A 2 3.08 -10.95 4.59
N ASN A 3 3.51 -10.35 3.50
CA ASN A 3 2.61 -9.86 2.45
C ASN A 3 3.17 -10.19 1.07
N VAL A 4 2.30 -10.33 0.08
CA VAL A 4 2.71 -10.29 -1.32
C VAL A 4 2.97 -8.85 -1.73
N LEU A 5 2.09 -7.95 -1.33
CA LEU A 5 2.28 -6.51 -1.54
C LEU A 5 2.00 -5.77 -0.24
N ALA A 6 2.93 -4.92 0.16
CA ALA A 6 2.72 -3.95 1.22
C ALA A 6 3.15 -2.59 0.68
N ALA A 7 2.22 -1.66 0.64
CA ALA A 7 2.45 -0.32 0.13
C ALA A 7 1.73 0.69 1.01
N ASP A 8 2.45 1.66 1.53
CA ASP A 8 1.89 2.66 2.42
C ASP A 8 2.51 4.01 2.11
N LEU A 9 1.67 4.97 1.79
CA LEU A 9 2.11 6.32 1.46
C LEU A 9 2.40 7.15 2.71
N ASN A 10 1.86 6.76 3.84
CA ASN A 10 2.02 7.47 5.11
C ASN A 10 2.56 6.53 6.19
N TRP A 11 3.63 5.82 5.85
CA TRP A 11 4.22 4.81 6.72
C TRP A 11 4.62 5.37 8.08
N ASN A 12 5.16 6.58 8.08
CA ASN A 12 5.59 7.21 9.32
C ASN A 12 5.21 8.70 9.31
N PRO A 13 4.00 9.03 9.80
CA PRO A 13 3.50 10.40 9.78
C PRO A 13 4.40 11.41 10.45
N GLN A 14 5.16 10.98 11.47
CA GLN A 14 6.06 11.87 12.20
C GLN A 14 7.15 12.47 11.32
N TYR A 15 7.54 11.75 10.28
CA TYR A 15 8.59 12.19 9.37
C TYR A 15 8.06 12.67 8.02
N SER A 16 6.78 12.49 7.77
CA SER A 16 6.19 12.78 6.46
C SER A 16 6.12 14.27 6.13
N TYR A 17 6.10 15.12 7.15
CA TYR A 17 5.99 16.57 7.00
C TYR A 17 7.24 17.31 7.45
N SER A 18 8.33 16.62 7.64
CA SER A 18 9.57 17.24 8.11
C SER A 18 9.38 18.03 9.40
N THR A 19 8.61 17.46 10.32
CA THR A 19 8.36 18.10 11.61
C THR A 19 9.26 17.48 12.69
N LEU A 20 9.73 18.34 13.61
CA LEU A 20 10.52 17.89 14.73
C LEU A 20 9.60 17.24 15.78
N PRO A 21 9.90 15.99 16.23
CA PRO A 21 9.15 15.39 17.32
C PRO A 21 9.21 16.27 18.57
N GLU A 22 8.10 16.33 19.30
CA GLU A 22 7.98 17.19 20.47
C GLU A 22 9.07 16.96 21.52
N GLU A 23 9.50 15.72 21.68
CA GLU A 23 10.55 15.35 22.63
C GLU A 23 11.89 16.05 22.36
N TYR A 24 12.12 16.54 21.13
CA TYR A 24 13.34 17.24 20.74
C TYR A 24 13.15 18.76 20.66
N SER A 25 11.98 19.28 20.99
CA SER A 25 11.65 20.70 20.82
C SER A 25 12.52 21.65 21.64
N HIS A 26 13.12 21.17 22.72
CA HIS A 26 13.97 21.96 23.63
C HIS A 26 15.45 21.66 23.52
N GLN A 27 15.84 20.81 22.55
CA GLN A 27 17.21 20.40 22.37
C GLN A 27 17.83 21.05 21.15
N GLU A 28 19.15 21.26 21.20
CA GLU A 28 19.88 21.66 20.02
C GLU A 28 19.95 20.46 19.06
N ILE A 29 19.47 20.68 17.82
CA ILE A 29 19.41 19.61 16.83
C ILE A 29 20.66 19.63 15.95
N PRO A 30 21.11 18.45 15.46
CA PRO A 30 22.21 18.40 14.51
C PRO A 30 21.89 19.18 13.23
N GLU A 31 22.89 19.75 12.61
CA GLU A 31 22.70 20.59 11.44
C GLU A 31 22.04 19.86 10.27
N HIS A 32 22.36 18.59 10.07
CA HIS A 32 21.73 17.79 9.01
C HIS A 32 20.23 17.56 9.23
N TRP A 33 19.76 17.63 10.48
CA TRP A 33 18.32 17.58 10.76
C TRP A 33 17.61 18.85 10.33
N LYS A 34 18.30 19.98 10.36
CA LYS A 34 17.72 21.25 9.93
C LYS A 34 17.38 21.22 8.45
N THR A 35 18.16 20.55 7.64
CA THR A 35 17.87 20.36 6.23
C THR A 35 16.60 19.54 6.04
N LEU A 36 16.43 18.46 6.83
CA LEU A 36 15.23 17.63 6.78
C LEU A 36 13.97 18.37 7.23
N LEU A 37 14.14 19.34 8.13
CA LEU A 37 13.04 20.14 8.66
C LEU A 37 12.69 21.36 7.82
N THR A 38 13.46 21.63 6.77
CA THR A 38 13.21 22.77 5.89
C THR A 38 11.89 22.56 5.14
N PRO A 39 10.94 23.50 5.22
CA PRO A 39 9.68 23.37 4.51
C PRO A 39 9.88 23.33 3.00
N VAL A 40 9.13 22.50 2.33
CA VAL A 40 9.09 22.46 0.87
C VAL A 40 8.03 23.44 0.37
N VAL A 41 8.40 24.28 -0.60
CA VAL A 41 7.50 25.32 -1.13
C VAL A 41 7.39 25.17 -2.63
N PRO A 42 6.19 25.03 -3.20
CA PRO A 42 4.92 24.87 -2.53
C PRO A 42 4.81 23.54 -1.79
N GLU A 43 3.95 23.48 -0.79
CA GLU A 43 3.80 22.31 0.09
C GLU A 43 3.53 21.03 -0.69
N GLU A 44 2.78 21.10 -1.77
CA GLU A 44 2.44 19.93 -2.59
C GLU A 44 3.66 19.21 -3.16
N LYS A 45 4.78 19.90 -3.34
CA LYS A 45 6.02 19.28 -3.81
C LYS A 45 6.67 18.37 -2.77
N GLY A 46 6.34 18.56 -1.50
CA GLY A 46 6.82 17.73 -0.40
C GLY A 46 5.97 16.48 -0.18
N TYR A 47 4.83 16.35 -0.83
CA TYR A 47 3.96 15.20 -0.64
C TYR A 47 4.50 13.99 -1.40
N PRO A 48 4.48 12.81 -0.76
CA PRO A 48 4.95 11.60 -1.43
C PRO A 48 4.00 11.20 -2.56
N LYS A 49 4.56 10.56 -3.58
CA LYS A 49 3.79 9.96 -4.67
C LYS A 49 4.24 8.52 -4.85
N PHE A 50 3.28 7.61 -4.92
CA PHE A 50 3.55 6.20 -5.11
C PHE A 50 2.63 5.70 -6.23
N ARG A 51 3.23 5.46 -7.41
CA ARG A 51 2.43 5.16 -8.61
C ARG A 51 3.22 4.33 -9.61
N ASN A 52 2.46 3.77 -10.58
CA ASN A 52 3.02 3.01 -11.69
C ASN A 52 3.79 1.78 -11.23
N VAL A 53 3.11 0.93 -10.46
CA VAL A 53 3.68 -0.32 -9.96
C VAL A 53 3.09 -1.49 -10.74
N TYR A 54 3.95 -2.35 -11.23
CA TYR A 54 3.58 -3.52 -12.02
C TYR A 54 4.17 -4.76 -11.39
N LEU A 55 3.32 -5.67 -10.93
CA LEU A 55 3.72 -6.95 -10.36
C LEU A 55 3.10 -8.06 -11.18
N SER A 56 3.90 -9.04 -11.57
CA SER A 56 3.38 -10.15 -12.34
C SER A 56 4.16 -11.44 -12.10
N HIS A 57 3.49 -12.55 -12.39
CA HIS A 57 4.09 -13.89 -12.35
C HIS A 57 4.71 -14.22 -10.98
N ILE A 58 3.92 -14.00 -9.93
CA ILE A 58 4.32 -14.28 -8.55
C ILE A 58 3.53 -15.48 -8.04
N LYS A 59 4.23 -16.39 -7.38
CA LYS A 59 3.62 -17.51 -6.68
C LYS A 59 4.09 -17.46 -5.22
N ALA A 60 3.14 -17.35 -4.29
CA ALA A 60 3.46 -17.20 -2.87
C ALA A 60 2.63 -18.15 -2.01
N THR A 61 3.25 -18.73 -1.01
CA THR A 61 2.62 -19.60 -0.03
C THR A 61 2.98 -19.13 1.37
N ASN A 62 2.18 -19.54 2.36
CA ASN A 62 2.40 -19.16 3.76
C ASN A 62 2.43 -17.64 3.96
N VAL A 63 1.58 -16.93 3.25
CA VAL A 63 1.45 -15.48 3.37
C VAL A 63 0.48 -15.17 4.50
N ARG A 64 0.82 -14.21 5.34
CA ARG A 64 -0.07 -13.80 6.42
C ARG A 64 -1.26 -13.00 5.88
N GLU A 65 -0.98 -11.99 5.09
CA GLU A 65 -1.97 -11.13 4.48
C GLU A 65 -1.56 -10.86 3.05
N PHE A 66 -2.45 -11.12 2.09
CA PHE A 66 -2.09 -11.02 0.68
C PHE A 66 -1.66 -9.59 0.32
N ILE A 67 -2.47 -8.60 0.66
CA ILE A 67 -2.21 -7.23 0.28
C ILE A 67 -2.51 -6.28 1.44
N SER A 68 -1.61 -5.34 1.66
CA SER A 68 -1.81 -4.23 2.59
C SER A 68 -1.39 -2.96 1.87
N ALA A 69 -2.35 -2.29 1.26
CA ALA A 69 -2.08 -1.13 0.43
C ALA A 69 -2.94 0.04 0.90
N SER A 70 -2.29 1.16 1.19
CA SER A 70 -3.00 2.34 1.67
C SER A 70 -2.33 3.61 1.15
N GLY A 71 -3.10 4.44 0.46
CA GLY A 71 -2.71 5.82 0.27
C GLY A 71 -2.87 6.60 1.56
N TRP A 72 -2.69 7.89 1.50
CA TRP A 72 -2.77 8.74 2.68
C TRP A 72 -4.19 9.27 2.92
N ASN A 73 -4.79 9.82 1.88
CA ASN A 73 -6.13 10.40 1.93
C ASN A 73 -6.73 10.46 0.52
N ASP A 74 -7.87 11.11 0.36
CA ASP A 74 -8.54 11.19 -0.94
C ASP A 74 -7.75 11.94 -2.01
N THR A 75 -6.79 12.74 -1.62
CA THR A 75 -5.93 13.49 -2.56
C THR A 75 -4.64 12.75 -2.86
N LEU A 76 -4.02 12.16 -1.85
CA LEU A 76 -2.73 11.46 -1.96
C LEU A 76 -2.99 9.96 -1.98
N ARG A 77 -3.21 9.44 -3.16
CA ARG A 77 -3.59 8.04 -3.37
C ARG A 77 -2.45 7.23 -3.99
N LEU A 78 -2.52 5.92 -3.77
CA LEU A 78 -1.75 4.99 -4.59
C LEU A 78 -2.36 4.98 -5.98
N GLU A 79 -1.57 5.14 -7.03
CA GLU A 79 -2.09 5.27 -8.39
C GLU A 79 -1.42 4.29 -9.36
N ASN A 80 -2.24 3.75 -10.27
CA ASN A 80 -1.76 2.91 -11.36
C ASN A 80 -0.99 1.69 -10.86
N PHE A 81 -1.65 0.86 -10.09
CA PHE A 81 -1.11 -0.42 -9.63
C PHE A 81 -1.71 -1.54 -10.49
N PHE A 82 -0.85 -2.41 -11.01
CA PHE A 82 -1.25 -3.52 -11.87
C PHE A 82 -0.62 -4.81 -11.36
N LEU A 83 -1.45 -5.72 -10.90
CA LEU A 83 -1.06 -7.04 -10.43
C LEU A 83 -1.64 -8.08 -11.38
N TYR A 84 -0.78 -8.87 -12.00
CA TYR A 84 -1.18 -9.80 -13.04
C TYR A 84 -0.52 -11.16 -12.87
N ALA A 85 -1.27 -12.23 -13.12
CA ALA A 85 -0.78 -13.61 -13.08
C ALA A 85 -0.11 -13.94 -11.74
N ILE A 86 -0.83 -13.74 -10.64
CA ILE A 86 -0.35 -14.00 -9.29
C ILE A 86 -1.16 -15.12 -8.67
N GLU A 87 -0.47 -16.08 -8.06
CA GLU A 87 -1.08 -17.13 -7.25
C GLU A 87 -0.60 -17.00 -5.82
N ALA A 88 -1.53 -16.90 -4.89
CA ALA A 88 -1.18 -16.73 -3.49
C ALA A 88 -2.06 -17.56 -2.56
N GLN A 89 -1.44 -18.09 -1.52
CA GLN A 89 -2.14 -18.73 -0.40
C GLN A 89 -1.84 -17.93 0.86
N ALA A 90 -2.85 -17.33 1.43
CA ALA A 90 -2.72 -16.42 2.55
C ALA A 90 -3.67 -16.78 3.68
N GLN A 91 -3.41 -16.27 4.86
CA GLN A 91 -4.35 -16.42 5.97
C GLN A 91 -5.55 -15.48 5.78
N LYS A 92 -5.30 -14.27 5.28
CA LYS A 92 -6.36 -13.31 4.96
C LYS A 92 -6.01 -12.51 3.72
N ALA A 93 -7.03 -11.93 3.10
CA ALA A 93 -6.85 -11.19 1.86
C ALA A 93 -6.21 -9.81 2.09
N GLY A 94 -6.66 -9.09 3.12
CA GLY A 94 -6.11 -7.79 3.43
C GLY A 94 -6.97 -6.63 2.97
N GLN A 95 -6.34 -5.50 2.69
CA GLN A 95 -7.06 -4.27 2.40
C GLN A 95 -6.36 -3.42 1.34
N ILE A 96 -7.19 -2.67 0.61
CA ILE A 96 -6.73 -1.63 -0.32
C ILE A 96 -7.54 -0.37 -0.02
N ARG A 97 -6.87 0.71 0.34
CA ARG A 97 -7.51 1.98 0.69
C ARG A 97 -6.82 3.15 0.01
N TYR A 98 -7.59 4.18 -0.31
CA TYR A 98 -7.07 5.41 -0.92
C TYR A 98 -6.19 5.12 -2.13
N SER A 99 -6.78 4.45 -3.11
CA SER A 99 -6.11 4.14 -4.36
C SER A 99 -6.92 4.62 -5.56
N ARG A 100 -6.24 4.75 -6.68
CA ARG A 100 -6.86 5.05 -7.97
C ARG A 100 -6.24 4.18 -9.02
N ASN A 101 -7.10 3.60 -9.87
CA ASN A 101 -6.66 2.71 -10.94
C ASN A 101 -5.81 1.55 -10.41
N PHE A 102 -6.35 0.83 -9.45
CA PHE A 102 -5.74 -0.35 -8.86
C PHE A 102 -6.36 -1.58 -9.52
N ASN A 103 -5.55 -2.39 -10.20
CA ASN A 103 -6.06 -3.46 -11.04
C ASN A 103 -5.45 -4.81 -10.66
N LEU A 104 -6.34 -5.79 -10.48
CA LEU A 104 -5.98 -7.20 -10.28
C LEU A 104 -6.55 -7.99 -11.45
N ALA A 105 -5.68 -8.68 -12.17
CA ALA A 105 -6.09 -9.52 -13.30
C ALA A 105 -5.35 -10.85 -13.23
N GLU A 106 -6.05 -11.95 -13.50
CA GLU A 106 -5.47 -13.28 -13.41
C GLU A 106 -4.82 -13.55 -12.06
N VAL A 107 -5.45 -13.07 -10.97
CA VAL A 107 -4.97 -13.27 -9.60
C VAL A 107 -5.80 -14.36 -8.95
N THR A 108 -5.15 -15.44 -8.53
CA THR A 108 -5.76 -16.53 -7.79
C THR A 108 -5.35 -16.42 -6.33
N LEU A 109 -6.32 -16.26 -5.45
CA LEU A 109 -6.08 -16.08 -4.02
C LEU A 109 -6.91 -17.05 -3.21
N ASP A 110 -6.22 -17.85 -2.41
CA ASP A 110 -6.86 -18.69 -1.40
C ASP A 110 -6.59 -18.13 -0.03
N THR A 111 -7.64 -17.91 0.73
CA THR A 111 -7.52 -17.43 2.12
C THR A 111 -8.12 -18.44 3.09
N LYS A 112 -7.50 -18.57 4.25
CA LYS A 112 -7.99 -19.48 5.28
C LYS A 112 -9.26 -18.98 5.95
N ASP A 113 -9.43 -17.67 6.04
CA ASP A 113 -10.59 -17.07 6.67
C ASP A 113 -11.74 -16.78 5.69
N ASN A 114 -11.52 -17.02 4.40
CA ASN A 114 -12.50 -16.80 3.33
C ASN A 114 -13.05 -15.36 3.29
N THR A 115 -12.27 -14.39 3.74
CA THR A 115 -12.70 -13.00 3.68
C THR A 115 -12.24 -12.34 2.36
N PRO A 116 -13.04 -11.43 1.81
CA PRO A 116 -12.62 -10.68 0.63
C PRO A 116 -11.63 -9.57 0.99
N ILE A 117 -10.98 -9.03 -0.03
CA ILE A 117 -10.17 -7.82 0.16
C ILE A 117 -11.09 -6.67 0.60
N ILE A 118 -10.70 -5.97 1.66
CA ILE A 118 -11.42 -4.79 2.09
C ILE A 118 -11.04 -3.64 1.15
N SER A 119 -12.05 -3.05 0.52
CA SER A 119 -11.85 -1.98 -0.45
C SER A 119 -12.58 -0.73 0.04
N GLU A 120 -11.84 0.31 0.39
CA GLU A 120 -12.40 1.55 0.90
C GLU A 120 -11.71 2.75 0.27
N HIS A 121 -12.49 3.78 -0.07
CA HIS A 121 -11.97 5.05 -0.61
C HIS A 121 -11.13 4.85 -1.87
N ASN A 122 -11.56 3.93 -2.75
CA ASN A 122 -10.86 3.64 -3.99
C ASN A 122 -11.64 4.16 -5.18
N ASP A 123 -10.92 4.57 -6.22
CA ASP A 123 -11.49 5.07 -7.47
C ASP A 123 -10.95 4.26 -8.65
N LYS A 124 -11.83 3.88 -9.57
CA LYS A 124 -11.46 3.15 -10.78
C LYS A 124 -10.65 1.88 -10.51
N CYS A 125 -11.10 1.09 -9.55
CA CYS A 125 -10.41 -0.14 -9.18
C CYS A 125 -11.10 -1.35 -9.76
N ASN A 126 -10.31 -2.27 -10.28
CA ASN A 126 -10.78 -3.56 -10.80
C ASN A 126 -10.09 -4.67 -10.01
N MET A 127 -10.87 -5.35 -9.17
CA MET A 127 -10.33 -6.35 -8.25
C MET A 127 -10.90 -7.73 -8.57
N GLN A 128 -10.54 -8.26 -9.73
CA GLN A 128 -10.96 -9.58 -10.16
C GLN A 128 -10.05 -10.64 -9.54
N LEU A 129 -10.61 -11.41 -8.63
CA LEU A 129 -9.90 -12.50 -7.98
C LEU A 129 -10.51 -13.84 -8.41
N LYS A 130 -9.64 -14.81 -8.63
CA LYS A 130 -10.03 -16.19 -8.81
C LYS A 130 -9.69 -16.97 -7.55
N SER A 131 -10.53 -17.93 -7.18
CA SER A 131 -10.23 -18.84 -6.08
C SER A 131 -9.87 -20.20 -6.64
N SER A 132 -8.75 -20.77 -6.21
CA SER A 132 -8.36 -22.10 -6.67
C SER A 132 -9.33 -23.18 -6.20
N SER A 133 -10.02 -22.95 -5.08
CA SER A 133 -11.00 -23.91 -4.56
C SER A 133 -12.22 -24.07 -5.46
N THR A 134 -12.54 -23.08 -6.29
CA THR A 134 -13.67 -23.17 -7.21
C THR A 134 -13.38 -24.04 -8.43
N GLY A 135 -12.13 -24.28 -8.73
CA GLY A 135 -11.73 -25.12 -9.84
C GLY A 135 -12.10 -26.58 -9.68
N ASN A 136 -12.52 -26.98 -8.51
CA ASN A 136 -12.88 -28.36 -8.20
C ASN A 136 -14.35 -28.66 -8.40
N LEU A 137 -15.09 -27.69 -8.84
CA LEU A 137 -16.51 -27.87 -9.15
C LEU A 137 -16.76 -28.18 -10.62
#